data_be2b11db09c13f29fccef1d37c434dce
#
_entry.id   be2b11db09c13f29fccef1d37c434dce
#
_cell.length_a   1.000
_cell.length_b   1.000
_cell.length_c   1.000
_cell.angle_alpha   90.00
_cell.angle_beta   90.00
_cell.angle_gamma   90.00
#
_symmetry.space_group_name_H-M   'P 1'
#
loop_
_entity.id
_entity.type
_entity.pdbx_description
1 polymer ?
#
loop_
_entity_poly.entity_id
_entity_poly.type
_entity_poly.pdbx_seq_one_letter_code
_entity_poly.pdbx_strand_id
1 'polypeptide(L)'
;GDLPVLALDLSNPLSTDDMIVTGSVFANDYAKMEIEQARFGGSFDFNPDGVVKSIDFGVEFTEVNNRSAGSVVQRDAWGGVSQVGAIADLLTEVSSAGRFDEISGGSDPELVTNYYAFDMPALIERTEQLMASGDAATFSVPAMCERGTGLCASSTYSSDRRTTEEQLAAYFQVNMGFDIGAVPVDVRLGVRYEETDIDSQALAPSYSRVDWVGGNEFSAVPGGADFTELSGSYDNVLPNLDIKVGLTENMVARFSYSKTMTRPNYRDIQGGQTIDQLLRIDGGTGSRGN
;
A
#
# COMPACT_ATOMS: atom_id res chain seq x y z
N GLY A 1 -9.19 -21.47 -8.63
CA GLY A 1 -8.46 -21.55 -9.90
C GLY A 1 -7.36 -22.59 -9.79
N ASP A 2 -7.00 -23.18 -10.89
CA ASP A 2 -5.95 -24.17 -10.95
C ASP A 2 -4.58 -23.51 -10.75
N LEU A 3 -3.62 -24.24 -10.22
CA LEU A 3 -2.24 -23.77 -10.15
C LEU A 3 -1.65 -23.62 -11.57
N PRO A 4 -0.86 -22.56 -11.81
CA PRO A 4 -0.17 -22.43 -13.07
C PRO A 4 0.88 -23.54 -13.21
N VAL A 5 0.89 -24.20 -14.36
CA VAL A 5 1.91 -25.19 -14.71
C VAL A 5 3.00 -24.50 -15.52
N LEU A 6 4.25 -24.66 -15.10
CA LEU A 6 5.43 -24.18 -15.78
C LEU A 6 6.17 -25.40 -16.37
N ALA A 7 6.15 -25.56 -17.68
CA ALA A 7 6.96 -26.55 -18.37
C ALA A 7 8.32 -25.91 -18.73
N LEU A 8 9.40 -26.52 -18.25
CA LEU A 8 10.77 -26.14 -18.56
C LEU A 8 11.39 -27.20 -19.46
N ASP A 9 11.70 -26.83 -20.71
CA ASP A 9 12.48 -27.67 -21.62
C ASP A 9 13.95 -27.21 -21.59
N LEU A 10 14.76 -27.91 -20.84
CA LEU A 10 16.17 -27.63 -20.64
C LEU A 10 17.01 -28.68 -21.34
N SER A 11 17.97 -28.25 -22.14
CA SER A 11 18.94 -29.14 -22.79
C SER A 11 19.84 -29.87 -21.79
N ASN A 12 20.02 -29.27 -20.60
CA ASN A 12 20.68 -29.87 -19.44
C ASN A 12 19.83 -29.67 -18.17
N PRO A 13 19.85 -30.64 -17.22
CA PRO A 13 19.23 -30.42 -15.93
C PRO A 13 19.83 -29.19 -15.25
N LEU A 14 18.97 -28.43 -14.51
CA LEU A 14 19.48 -27.34 -13.68
C LEU A 14 20.44 -27.89 -12.62
N SER A 15 21.63 -27.29 -12.57
CA SER A 15 22.65 -27.63 -11.58
C SER A 15 22.97 -26.39 -10.75
N THR A 16 23.31 -26.61 -9.47
CA THR A 16 23.82 -25.52 -8.61
C THR A 16 25.12 -24.93 -9.16
N ASP A 17 25.89 -25.73 -9.91
CA ASP A 17 27.12 -25.27 -10.54
C ASP A 17 26.87 -24.25 -11.67
N ASP A 18 25.67 -24.17 -12.21
CA ASP A 18 25.31 -23.23 -13.26
C ASP A 18 24.67 -21.93 -12.71
N MET A 19 24.43 -21.86 -11.39
CA MET A 19 23.78 -20.71 -10.76
C MET A 19 24.73 -19.55 -10.58
N ILE A 20 24.22 -18.36 -10.85
CA ILE A 20 24.93 -17.09 -10.68
C ILE A 20 24.04 -16.09 -9.94
N VAL A 21 24.64 -15.05 -9.37
CA VAL A 21 23.93 -13.88 -8.84
C VAL A 21 23.90 -12.81 -9.93
N THR A 22 22.72 -12.45 -10.42
CA THR A 22 22.58 -11.49 -11.53
C THR A 22 22.40 -10.05 -11.05
N GLY A 23 22.29 -9.81 -9.78
CA GLY A 23 22.09 -8.50 -9.17
C GLY A 23 21.51 -8.62 -7.79
N SER A 24 21.29 -7.49 -7.13
CA SER A 24 20.71 -7.46 -5.79
C SER A 24 19.86 -6.22 -5.58
N VAL A 25 18.81 -6.37 -4.79
CA VAL A 25 17.92 -5.28 -4.34
C VAL A 25 17.77 -5.40 -2.84
N PHE A 26 18.06 -4.31 -2.14
CA PHE A 26 17.86 -4.19 -0.71
C PHE A 26 16.87 -3.06 -0.44
N ALA A 27 15.76 -3.41 0.18
CA ALA A 27 14.73 -2.45 0.56
C ALA A 27 14.73 -2.25 2.08
N ASN A 28 14.45 -1.02 2.50
CA ASN A 28 14.13 -0.68 3.88
C ASN A 28 12.81 0.08 3.85
N ASP A 29 11.76 -0.56 4.34
CA ASP A 29 10.42 -0.01 4.33
C ASP A 29 9.92 0.19 5.76
N TYR A 30 9.25 1.31 5.97
CA TYR A 30 8.60 1.67 7.22
C TYR A 30 7.14 2.01 6.95
N ALA A 31 6.24 1.43 7.71
CA ALA A 31 4.83 1.77 7.69
C ALA A 31 4.30 1.84 9.12
N LYS A 32 3.60 2.92 9.45
CA LYS A 32 2.94 3.10 10.74
C LYS A 32 1.65 3.88 10.54
N MET A 33 0.58 3.40 11.18
CA MET A 33 -0.69 4.12 11.29
C MET A 33 -1.10 4.15 12.76
N GLU A 34 -1.44 5.31 13.25
CA GLU A 34 -2.00 5.54 14.59
C GLU A 34 -3.35 6.20 14.44
N ILE A 35 -4.33 5.72 15.19
CA ILE A 35 -5.68 6.26 15.19
C ILE A 35 -6.05 6.58 16.61
N GLU A 36 -6.38 7.85 16.87
CA GLU A 36 -6.94 8.32 18.13
C GLU A 36 -8.38 8.73 17.91
N GLN A 37 -9.28 8.23 18.75
CA GLN A 37 -10.70 8.51 18.62
C GLN A 37 -11.33 8.84 19.97
N ALA A 38 -12.09 9.91 19.99
CA ALA A 38 -12.95 10.27 21.11
C ALA A 38 -14.39 10.42 20.63
N ARG A 39 -15.33 9.77 21.30
CA ARG A 39 -16.75 9.82 20.97
C ARG A 39 -17.57 10.14 22.22
N PHE A 40 -18.53 11.04 22.05
CA PHE A 40 -19.60 11.26 23.01
C PHE A 40 -20.94 11.10 22.31
N GLY A 41 -21.87 10.36 22.93
CA GLY A 41 -23.21 10.17 22.39
C GLY A 41 -24.23 9.94 23.49
N GLY A 42 -25.47 10.21 23.17
CA GLY A 42 -26.58 10.04 24.07
C GLY A 42 -27.87 9.75 23.32
N SER A 43 -28.84 9.21 24.05
CA SER A 43 -30.22 9.02 23.61
C SER A 43 -31.15 9.65 24.61
N PHE A 44 -32.20 10.27 24.11
CA PHE A 44 -33.29 10.76 24.92
C PHE A 44 -34.60 10.08 24.50
N ASP A 45 -35.17 9.30 25.40
CA ASP A 45 -36.41 8.58 25.17
C ASP A 45 -37.61 9.42 25.55
N PHE A 46 -38.61 9.48 24.69
CA PHE A 46 -39.88 10.14 24.89
C PHE A 46 -40.94 9.15 25.43
N ASN A 47 -42.18 9.67 25.63
CA ASN A 47 -43.29 8.83 26.00
C ASN A 47 -43.51 7.71 24.93
N PRO A 48 -43.60 6.43 25.36
CA PRO A 48 -43.85 5.31 24.45
C PRO A 48 -45.11 5.44 23.61
N ASP A 49 -46.12 6.16 24.09
CA ASP A 49 -47.38 6.39 23.40
C ASP A 49 -47.30 7.51 22.34
N GLY A 50 -46.21 8.31 22.33
CA GLY A 50 -45.96 9.35 21.37
C GLY A 50 -45.44 8.82 20.02
N VAL A 51 -45.57 9.61 18.95
CA VAL A 51 -45.04 9.30 17.63
C VAL A 51 -43.50 9.30 17.63
N VAL A 52 -42.88 10.27 18.30
CA VAL A 52 -41.42 10.30 18.47
C VAL A 52 -41.09 9.41 19.66
N LYS A 53 -40.29 8.38 19.44
CA LYS A 53 -39.87 7.40 20.44
C LYS A 53 -38.58 7.83 21.12
N SER A 54 -37.58 8.20 20.33
CA SER A 54 -36.31 8.69 20.85
C SER A 54 -35.60 9.62 19.88
N ILE A 55 -34.63 10.35 20.42
CA ILE A 55 -33.64 11.11 19.66
C ILE A 55 -32.28 10.63 20.09
N ASP A 56 -31.46 10.25 19.09
CA ASP A 56 -30.06 9.89 19.29
C ASP A 56 -29.17 11.01 18.74
N PHE A 57 -28.13 11.33 19.46
CA PHE A 57 -27.17 12.38 19.06
C PHE A 57 -25.76 12.03 19.50
N GLY A 58 -24.78 12.60 18.84
CA GLY A 58 -23.39 12.47 19.26
C GLY A 58 -22.44 13.29 18.45
N VAL A 59 -21.24 13.38 19.01
CA VAL A 59 -20.07 14.00 18.39
C VAL A 59 -18.91 13.02 18.46
N GLU A 60 -18.05 13.08 17.47
CA GLU A 60 -16.89 12.19 17.32
C GLU A 60 -15.73 13.00 16.77
N PHE A 61 -14.60 12.85 17.41
CA PHE A 61 -13.31 13.33 16.94
C PHE A 61 -12.43 12.12 16.62
N THR A 62 -11.80 12.14 15.47
CA THR A 62 -10.84 11.10 15.06
C THR A 62 -9.62 11.77 14.45
N GLU A 63 -8.45 11.39 14.92
CA GLU A 63 -7.16 11.76 14.33
C GLU A 63 -6.47 10.51 13.82
N VAL A 64 -6.00 10.56 12.59
CA VAL A 64 -5.24 9.48 11.95
C VAL A 64 -3.88 10.01 11.53
N ASN A 65 -2.83 9.44 12.10
CA ASN A 65 -1.46 9.70 11.72
C ASN A 65 -0.92 8.50 10.92
N ASN A 66 -0.65 8.71 9.63
CA ASN A 66 -0.12 7.70 8.74
C ASN A 66 1.25 8.10 8.22
N ARG A 67 2.21 7.20 8.33
CA ARG A 67 3.55 7.36 7.76
C ARG A 67 3.93 6.14 6.96
N SER A 68 4.38 6.35 5.72
CA SER A 68 5.04 5.35 4.91
C SER A 68 6.36 5.91 4.39
N ALA A 69 7.44 5.18 4.62
CA ALA A 69 8.76 5.59 4.17
C ALA A 69 9.50 4.39 3.60
N GLY A 70 10.40 4.63 2.67
CA GLY A 70 11.15 3.56 2.06
C GLY A 70 12.39 4.02 1.35
N SER A 71 13.28 3.08 1.16
CA SER A 71 14.45 3.23 0.31
C SER A 71 14.78 1.91 -0.36
N VAL A 72 15.27 1.99 -1.57
CA VAL A 72 15.75 0.84 -2.32
C VAL A 72 17.18 1.10 -2.73
N VAL A 73 18.09 0.20 -2.34
CA VAL A 73 19.45 0.12 -2.85
C VAL A 73 19.46 -1.01 -3.86
N GLN A 74 19.48 -0.65 -5.12
CA GLN A 74 19.53 -1.60 -6.21
C GLN A 74 20.91 -1.62 -6.82
N ARG A 75 21.46 -2.82 -6.95
CA ARG A 75 22.62 -3.07 -7.79
C ARG A 75 22.11 -3.43 -9.18
N ASP A 76 22.84 -2.97 -10.16
CA ASP A 76 22.58 -3.33 -11.55
C ASP A 76 22.54 -4.86 -11.70
N ALA A 77 21.62 -5.36 -12.53
CA ALA A 77 21.52 -6.76 -12.86
C ALA A 77 22.85 -7.34 -13.40
N TRP A 78 23.67 -6.52 -13.98
CA TRP A 78 25.00 -6.87 -14.47
C TRP A 78 26.09 -6.89 -13.38
N GLY A 79 25.78 -6.38 -12.18
CA GLY A 79 26.70 -6.26 -11.06
C GLY A 79 26.70 -7.45 -10.11
N GLY A 80 26.15 -8.58 -10.53
CA GLY A 80 26.16 -9.81 -9.75
C GLY A 80 27.46 -10.59 -9.87
N VAL A 81 27.51 -11.75 -9.24
CA VAL A 81 28.58 -12.73 -9.38
C VAL A 81 28.32 -13.52 -10.66
N SER A 82 29.05 -13.21 -11.72
CA SER A 82 28.93 -13.90 -12.99
C SER A 82 29.77 -15.19 -13.07
N GLN A 83 30.59 -15.47 -12.07
CA GLN A 83 31.40 -16.67 -12.02
C GLN A 83 30.52 -17.89 -11.72
N VAL A 84 30.43 -18.78 -12.67
CA VAL A 84 29.68 -20.04 -12.59
C VAL A 84 30.27 -20.92 -11.47
N GLY A 85 29.42 -21.48 -10.64
CA GLY A 85 29.83 -22.35 -9.53
C GLY A 85 30.28 -21.62 -8.25
N ALA A 86 30.45 -20.29 -8.29
CA ALA A 86 30.95 -19.53 -7.14
C ALA A 86 30.07 -19.57 -5.88
N ILE A 87 28.80 -19.93 -6.05
CA ILE A 87 27.80 -19.99 -4.96
C ILE A 87 27.17 -21.39 -4.80
N ALA A 88 27.66 -22.39 -5.55
CA ALA A 88 27.04 -23.72 -5.60
C ALA A 88 26.89 -24.37 -4.22
N ASP A 89 27.88 -24.20 -3.37
CA ASP A 89 27.93 -24.74 -2.00
C ASP A 89 26.97 -24.02 -1.03
N LEU A 90 26.45 -22.86 -1.39
CA LEU A 90 25.46 -22.12 -0.58
C LEU A 90 24.02 -22.50 -0.93
N LEU A 91 23.80 -23.25 -2.00
CA LEU A 91 22.48 -23.61 -2.48
C LEU A 91 22.08 -24.99 -1.97
N THR A 92 20.88 -25.09 -1.42
CA THR A 92 20.29 -26.32 -0.95
C THR A 92 19.02 -26.62 -1.74
N GLU A 93 18.93 -27.78 -2.35
CA GLU A 93 17.71 -28.20 -3.02
C GLU A 93 16.61 -28.51 -2.00
N VAL A 94 15.44 -27.93 -2.22
CA VAL A 94 14.25 -28.09 -1.39
C VAL A 94 13.10 -28.53 -2.27
N SER A 95 12.34 -29.52 -1.79
CA SER A 95 11.13 -29.97 -2.45
C SER A 95 9.88 -29.42 -1.80
N SER A 96 8.96 -28.92 -2.64
CA SER A 96 7.59 -28.58 -2.27
C SER A 96 6.57 -29.65 -2.66
N ALA A 97 7.02 -30.82 -3.10
CA ALA A 97 6.13 -31.93 -3.46
C ALA A 97 5.18 -32.27 -2.32
N GLY A 98 3.91 -32.45 -2.64
CA GLY A 98 2.85 -32.77 -1.67
C GLY A 98 2.33 -31.59 -0.85
N ARG A 99 2.94 -30.41 -0.93
CA ARG A 99 2.46 -29.23 -0.17
C ARG A 99 1.22 -28.57 -0.77
N PHE A 100 0.92 -28.86 -2.01
CA PHE A 100 -0.18 -28.25 -2.76
C PHE A 100 -1.27 -29.26 -3.16
N ASP A 101 -1.25 -30.49 -2.65
CA ASP A 101 -2.14 -31.58 -3.05
C ASP A 101 -3.63 -31.27 -2.80
N GLU A 102 -3.94 -30.38 -1.84
CA GLU A 102 -5.31 -29.91 -1.56
C GLU A 102 -5.80 -28.82 -2.52
N ILE A 103 -4.92 -28.30 -3.38
CA ILE A 103 -5.26 -27.26 -4.36
C ILE A 103 -5.42 -27.93 -5.73
N SER A 104 -6.44 -27.52 -6.49
CA SER A 104 -6.64 -28.02 -7.86
C SER A 104 -5.37 -27.80 -8.71
N GLY A 105 -4.85 -28.87 -9.31
CA GLY A 105 -3.60 -28.89 -10.05
C GLY A 105 -2.34 -29.07 -9.19
N GLY A 106 -2.46 -29.17 -7.87
CA GLY A 106 -1.31 -29.28 -6.95
C GLY A 106 -0.55 -30.60 -7.02
N SER A 107 -1.18 -31.64 -7.55
CA SER A 107 -0.59 -32.97 -7.78
C SER A 107 -0.25 -33.20 -9.25
N ASP A 108 -0.27 -32.19 -10.10
CA ASP A 108 0.10 -32.31 -11.50
C ASP A 108 1.58 -32.70 -11.64
N PRO A 109 1.90 -33.80 -12.36
CA PRO A 109 3.28 -34.24 -12.53
C PRO A 109 4.18 -33.25 -13.30
N GLU A 110 3.59 -32.30 -14.03
CA GLU A 110 4.33 -31.24 -14.70
C GLU A 110 4.62 -30.04 -13.80
N LEU A 111 4.12 -30.03 -12.56
CA LEU A 111 4.41 -28.99 -11.60
C LEU A 111 5.87 -29.03 -11.16
N VAL A 112 6.57 -27.90 -11.30
CA VAL A 112 7.94 -27.78 -10.77
C VAL A 112 7.89 -27.73 -9.26
N THR A 113 8.37 -28.79 -8.62
CA THR A 113 8.31 -28.95 -7.16
C THR A 113 9.64 -28.69 -6.46
N ASN A 114 10.75 -28.65 -7.20
CA ASN A 114 12.06 -28.44 -6.61
C ASN A 114 12.54 -27.02 -6.86
N TYR A 115 13.14 -26.41 -5.84
CA TYR A 115 13.78 -25.09 -5.92
C TYR A 115 15.04 -25.09 -5.04
N TYR A 116 15.92 -24.12 -5.29
CA TYR A 116 17.10 -23.92 -4.47
C TYR A 116 16.84 -22.82 -3.43
N ALA A 117 17.09 -23.17 -2.17
CA ALA A 117 17.11 -22.23 -1.06
C ALA A 117 18.54 -21.87 -0.69
N PHE A 118 18.73 -20.68 -0.16
CA PHE A 118 20.02 -20.19 0.31
C PHE A 118 19.86 -19.32 1.57
N ASP A 119 20.94 -19.24 2.34
CA ASP A 119 21.04 -18.28 3.44
C ASP A 119 21.51 -16.93 2.90
N MET A 120 20.67 -15.90 3.03
CA MET A 120 20.95 -14.57 2.48
C MET A 120 22.21 -13.91 3.08
N PRO A 121 22.46 -13.92 4.40
CA PRO A 121 23.70 -13.47 4.98
C PRO A 121 24.95 -14.14 4.38
N ALA A 122 24.94 -15.46 4.23
CA ALA A 122 26.06 -16.21 3.66
C ALA A 122 26.27 -15.85 2.17
N LEU A 123 25.19 -15.63 1.42
CA LEU A 123 25.28 -15.18 0.03
C LEU A 123 25.88 -13.78 -0.09
N ILE A 124 25.49 -12.86 0.80
CA ILE A 124 26.07 -11.51 0.87
C ILE A 124 27.57 -11.61 1.16
N GLU A 125 27.96 -12.35 2.19
CA GLU A 125 29.38 -12.52 2.57
C GLU A 125 30.21 -13.11 1.42
N ARG A 126 29.71 -14.13 0.75
CA ARG A 126 30.37 -14.72 -0.42
C ARG A 126 30.51 -13.70 -1.55
N THR A 127 29.46 -12.95 -1.84
CA THR A 127 29.50 -11.90 -2.88
C THR A 127 30.51 -10.82 -2.55
N GLU A 128 30.58 -10.37 -1.29
CA GLU A 128 31.57 -9.40 -0.82
C GLU A 128 33.00 -9.91 -0.97
N GLN A 129 33.24 -11.20 -0.65
CA GLN A 129 34.54 -11.82 -0.83
C GLN A 129 34.96 -11.85 -2.30
N LEU A 130 34.04 -12.21 -3.20
CA LEU A 130 34.29 -12.22 -4.65
C LEU A 130 34.49 -10.81 -5.22
N MET A 131 33.80 -9.81 -4.70
CA MET A 131 34.04 -8.40 -5.05
C MET A 131 35.42 -7.95 -4.59
N ALA A 132 35.88 -8.34 -3.42
CA ALA A 132 37.18 -8.00 -2.89
C ALA A 132 38.33 -8.68 -3.64
N SER A 133 38.13 -9.89 -4.17
CA SER A 133 39.10 -10.59 -5.01
C SER A 133 39.15 -10.10 -6.46
N GLY A 134 38.20 -9.26 -6.88
CA GLY A 134 38.07 -8.80 -8.25
C GLY A 134 37.29 -9.77 -9.16
N ASP A 135 36.72 -10.82 -8.59
CA ASP A 135 35.95 -11.86 -9.33
C ASP A 135 34.48 -11.48 -9.51
N ALA A 136 34.05 -10.35 -8.97
CA ALA A 136 32.73 -9.80 -9.15
C ALA A 136 32.80 -8.34 -9.59
N ALA A 137 31.81 -7.89 -10.34
CA ALA A 137 31.72 -6.50 -10.75
C ALA A 137 31.54 -5.60 -9.53
N THR A 138 32.44 -4.63 -9.38
CA THR A 138 32.36 -3.62 -8.31
C THR A 138 31.67 -2.38 -8.86
N PHE A 139 30.54 -2.01 -8.27
CA PHE A 139 29.91 -0.72 -8.53
C PHE A 139 30.18 0.22 -7.37
N SER A 140 30.61 1.45 -7.66
CA SER A 140 30.63 2.47 -6.64
C SER A 140 29.20 2.86 -6.31
N VAL A 141 28.69 2.37 -5.20
CA VAL A 141 27.42 2.85 -4.64
C VAL A 141 27.74 4.03 -3.76
N PRO A 142 26.98 5.14 -3.86
CA PRO A 142 27.05 6.21 -2.89
C PRO A 142 26.91 5.63 -1.48
N ALA A 143 27.54 6.24 -0.50
CA ALA A 143 27.62 5.81 0.89
C ALA A 143 26.25 5.87 1.63
N MET A 144 25.21 5.26 1.06
CA MET A 144 23.88 5.14 1.66
C MET A 144 23.73 3.90 2.54
N CYS A 145 24.78 3.11 2.67
CA CYS A 145 24.77 1.83 3.32
C CYS A 145 26.06 1.68 4.13
N GLU A 146 25.96 1.21 5.36
CA GLU A 146 27.09 1.10 6.29
C GLU A 146 28.18 0.14 5.79
N ARG A 147 27.83 -0.82 4.95
CA ARG A 147 28.77 -1.69 4.26
C ARG A 147 29.28 -0.99 3.01
N GLY A 148 30.56 -0.74 2.91
CA GLY A 148 31.19 -0.08 1.76
C GLY A 148 30.99 -0.75 0.41
N THR A 149 30.49 -2.00 0.41
CA THR A 149 30.12 -2.76 -0.79
C THR A 149 28.76 -2.38 -1.36
N GLY A 150 27.88 -1.74 -0.58
CA GLY A 150 26.49 -1.44 -0.93
C GLY A 150 25.58 -2.66 -0.98
N LEU A 151 25.97 -3.78 -0.43
CA LEU A 151 25.12 -4.97 -0.28
C LEU A 151 24.34 -4.93 1.03
N CYS A 152 23.59 -3.87 1.23
CA CYS A 152 22.73 -3.65 2.39
C CYS A 152 21.63 -2.63 2.08
N ALA A 153 20.58 -2.64 2.88
CA ALA A 153 19.55 -1.62 2.82
C ALA A 153 20.12 -0.26 3.27
N SER A 154 19.58 0.83 2.73
CA SER A 154 19.93 2.17 3.17
C SER A 154 19.50 2.41 4.62
N SER A 155 20.30 3.12 5.39
CA SER A 155 19.95 3.60 6.73
C SER A 155 19.03 4.83 6.70
N THR A 156 18.86 5.45 5.52
CA THR A 156 18.00 6.61 5.31
C THR A 156 16.94 6.30 4.28
N TYR A 157 15.80 6.97 4.40
CA TYR A 157 14.71 6.84 3.44
C TYR A 157 14.90 7.80 2.27
N SER A 158 14.70 7.31 1.05
CA SER A 158 14.64 8.12 -0.16
C SER A 158 13.22 8.60 -0.47
N SER A 159 12.21 7.98 0.12
CA SER A 159 10.84 8.48 0.17
C SER A 159 10.33 8.43 1.60
N ASP A 160 9.65 9.47 2.05
CA ASP A 160 9.01 9.53 3.37
C ASP A 160 7.72 10.36 3.19
N ARG A 161 6.61 9.76 3.48
CA ARG A 161 5.28 10.36 3.33
C ARG A 161 4.56 10.27 4.65
N ARG A 162 4.02 11.39 5.07
CA ARG A 162 3.33 11.56 6.35
C ARG A 162 2.03 12.27 6.08
N THR A 163 0.94 11.73 6.61
CA THR A 163 -0.39 12.32 6.49
C THR A 163 -1.04 12.32 7.84
N THR A 164 -1.49 13.48 8.28
CA THR A 164 -2.38 13.65 9.42
C THR A 164 -3.75 13.98 8.89
N GLU A 165 -4.76 13.25 9.33
CA GLU A 165 -6.16 13.48 9.02
C GLU A 165 -6.90 13.71 10.33
N GLU A 166 -7.47 14.90 10.50
CA GLU A 166 -8.32 15.25 11.63
C GLU A 166 -9.77 15.31 11.18
N GLN A 167 -10.63 14.60 11.87
CA GLN A 167 -12.05 14.54 11.56
C GLN A 167 -12.89 14.92 12.76
N LEU A 168 -13.80 15.86 12.54
CA LEU A 168 -14.87 16.18 13.45
C LEU A 168 -16.21 15.80 12.86
N ALA A 169 -17.00 15.02 13.59
CA ALA A 169 -18.33 14.64 13.12
C ALA A 169 -19.38 14.87 14.20
N ALA A 170 -20.58 15.22 13.77
CA ALA A 170 -21.75 15.29 14.62
C ALA A 170 -22.92 14.59 13.94
N TYR A 171 -23.74 13.89 14.71
CA TYR A 171 -24.92 13.24 14.19
C TYR A 171 -26.13 13.49 15.08
N PHE A 172 -27.30 13.45 14.42
CA PHE A 172 -28.58 13.53 15.04
C PHE A 172 -29.56 12.59 14.33
N GLN A 173 -30.34 11.82 15.08
CA GLN A 173 -31.30 10.87 14.55
C GLN A 173 -32.59 10.90 15.37
N VAL A 174 -33.71 10.89 14.68
CA VAL A 174 -35.05 10.79 15.27
C VAL A 174 -35.60 9.41 14.97
N ASN A 175 -36.06 8.72 15.99
CA ASN A 175 -36.74 7.44 15.90
C ASN A 175 -38.24 7.66 16.15
N MET A 176 -39.06 7.28 15.18
CA MET A 176 -40.51 7.45 15.24
C MET A 176 -41.19 6.10 15.08
N GLY A 177 -42.32 5.93 15.74
CA GLY A 177 -43.17 4.76 15.61
C GLY A 177 -44.63 5.16 15.75
N PHE A 178 -45.46 4.73 14.81
CA PHE A 178 -46.89 5.02 14.77
C PHE A 178 -47.65 3.94 13.98
N ASP A 179 -48.95 3.90 14.16
CA ASP A 179 -49.81 2.96 13.44
C ASP A 179 -50.61 3.69 12.36
N ILE A 180 -50.70 3.12 11.16
CA ILE A 180 -51.59 3.52 10.10
C ILE A 180 -52.75 2.49 10.05
N GLY A 181 -53.84 2.77 10.76
CA GLY A 181 -54.87 1.79 11.02
C GLY A 181 -54.37 0.65 11.92
N ALA A 182 -54.25 -0.56 11.41
CA ALA A 182 -53.67 -1.70 12.14
C ALA A 182 -52.24 -2.02 11.70
N VAL A 183 -51.61 -1.18 10.89
CA VAL A 183 -50.27 -1.40 10.32
C VAL A 183 -49.24 -0.59 11.07
N PRO A 184 -48.33 -1.22 11.83
CA PRO A 184 -47.26 -0.52 12.53
C PRO A 184 -46.19 -0.03 11.55
N VAL A 185 -45.77 1.21 11.76
CA VAL A 185 -44.72 1.87 10.96
C VAL A 185 -43.66 2.42 11.88
N ASP A 186 -42.41 2.00 11.65
CA ASP A 186 -41.22 2.56 12.29
C ASP A 186 -40.46 3.38 11.26
N VAL A 187 -40.06 4.60 11.64
CA VAL A 187 -39.25 5.50 10.80
C VAL A 187 -38.05 5.96 11.59
N ARG A 188 -36.86 5.88 10.96
CA ARG A 188 -35.63 6.49 11.47
C ARG A 188 -35.16 7.51 10.45
N LEU A 189 -34.99 8.74 10.89
CA LEU A 189 -34.47 9.84 10.09
C LEU A 189 -33.25 10.42 10.78
N GLY A 190 -32.13 10.41 10.09
CA GLY A 190 -30.88 10.91 10.66
C GLY A 190 -30.07 11.71 9.67
N VAL A 191 -29.15 12.48 10.22
CA VAL A 191 -28.13 13.22 9.49
C VAL A 191 -26.82 13.18 10.27
N ARG A 192 -25.71 12.98 9.56
CA ARG A 192 -24.36 13.15 10.07
C ARG A 192 -23.70 14.25 9.24
N TYR A 193 -23.12 15.21 9.93
CA TYR A 193 -22.19 16.17 9.37
C TYR A 193 -20.78 15.73 9.73
N GLU A 194 -19.87 15.82 8.78
CA GLU A 194 -18.48 15.44 8.96
C GLU A 194 -17.60 16.44 8.25
N GLU A 195 -16.64 17.00 8.97
CA GLU A 195 -15.57 17.86 8.49
C GLU A 195 -14.25 17.15 8.66
N THR A 196 -13.40 17.21 7.65
CA THR A 196 -12.11 16.53 7.61
C THR A 196 -11.05 17.51 7.13
N ASP A 197 -10.01 17.67 7.93
CA ASP A 197 -8.79 18.39 7.59
C ASP A 197 -7.66 17.39 7.32
N ILE A 198 -6.86 17.65 6.30
CA ILE A 198 -5.75 16.79 5.89
C ILE A 198 -4.50 17.63 5.75
N ASP A 199 -3.45 17.23 6.46
CA ASP A 199 -2.09 17.72 6.29
C ASP A 199 -1.19 16.60 5.78
N SER A 200 -0.54 16.82 4.66
CA SER A 200 0.34 15.86 4.02
C SER A 200 1.73 16.43 3.79
N GLN A 201 2.74 15.68 4.19
CA GLN A 201 4.14 15.97 3.98
C GLN A 201 4.77 14.83 3.19
N ALA A 202 5.50 15.15 2.13
CA ALA A 202 6.21 14.15 1.35
C ALA A 202 7.66 14.59 1.08
N LEU A 203 8.60 13.68 1.37
CA LEU A 203 9.96 13.83 0.92
C LEU A 203 9.97 13.63 -0.60
N ALA A 204 10.15 14.72 -1.34
CA ALA A 204 10.13 14.73 -2.79
C ALA A 204 11.51 15.09 -3.35
N PRO A 205 11.93 14.47 -4.46
CA PRO A 205 13.15 14.87 -5.12
C PRO A 205 13.02 16.28 -5.66
N SER A 206 14.02 17.12 -5.41
CA SER A 206 14.19 18.37 -6.13
C SER A 206 15.08 18.14 -7.34
N TYR A 207 14.92 18.95 -8.37
CA TYR A 207 15.70 18.86 -9.59
C TYR A 207 16.40 20.20 -9.86
N SER A 208 17.72 20.15 -10.04
CA SER A 208 18.53 21.35 -10.24
C SER A 208 18.49 21.84 -11.69
N ARG A 209 18.38 20.94 -12.66
CA ARG A 209 18.34 21.22 -14.07
C ARG A 209 17.88 20.00 -14.87
N VAL A 210 17.62 20.23 -16.15
CA VAL A 210 17.41 19.16 -17.13
C VAL A 210 18.54 19.19 -18.12
N ASP A 211 19.25 18.09 -18.29
CA ASP A 211 20.34 17.95 -19.23
C ASP A 211 19.87 17.16 -20.47
N TRP A 212 20.40 17.53 -21.61
CA TRP A 212 20.25 16.77 -22.83
C TRP A 212 21.30 15.67 -22.88
N VAL A 213 20.87 14.42 -22.75
CA VAL A 213 21.78 13.26 -22.68
C VAL A 213 21.83 12.42 -23.96
N GLY A 214 20.92 12.64 -24.91
CA GLY A 214 20.87 11.94 -26.19
C GLY A 214 20.06 12.66 -27.24
N GLY A 215 19.97 12.10 -28.44
CA GLY A 215 19.26 12.71 -29.57
C GLY A 215 17.80 13.07 -29.26
N ASN A 216 17.14 12.26 -28.45
CA ASN A 216 15.72 12.36 -28.10
C ASN A 216 15.46 12.30 -26.59
N GLU A 217 16.48 12.43 -25.77
CA GLU A 217 16.37 12.15 -24.36
C GLU A 217 16.90 13.31 -23.50
N PHE A 218 16.09 13.66 -22.51
CA PHE A 218 16.48 14.58 -21.45
C PHE A 218 16.56 13.81 -20.13
N SER A 219 17.47 14.21 -19.27
CA SER A 219 17.60 13.70 -17.92
C SER A 219 17.42 14.82 -16.92
N ALA A 220 16.55 14.62 -15.95
CA ALA A 220 16.42 15.53 -14.83
C ALA A 220 17.54 15.27 -13.82
N VAL A 221 18.34 16.29 -13.54
CA VAL A 221 19.47 16.19 -12.61
C VAL A 221 18.98 16.45 -11.19
N PRO A 222 19.11 15.47 -10.27
CA PRO A 222 18.70 15.66 -8.89
C PRO A 222 19.41 16.83 -8.24
N GLY A 223 18.69 17.64 -7.48
CA GLY A 223 19.18 18.75 -6.67
C GLY A 223 19.20 18.46 -5.18
N GLY A 224 18.63 17.34 -4.78
CA GLY A 224 18.42 16.93 -3.39
C GLY A 224 17.01 16.38 -3.19
N ALA A 225 16.60 16.27 -1.94
CA ALA A 225 15.24 15.95 -1.57
C ALA A 225 14.83 16.79 -0.35
N ASP A 226 13.67 17.41 -0.44
CA ASP A 226 13.09 18.22 0.63
C ASP A 226 11.63 17.81 0.86
N PHE A 227 11.11 18.09 2.05
CA PHE A 227 9.71 17.89 2.34
C PHE A 227 8.88 18.97 1.67
N THR A 228 7.88 18.52 0.90
CA THR A 228 6.79 19.37 0.43
C THR A 228 5.58 19.18 1.31
N GLU A 229 4.84 20.26 1.59
CA GLU A 229 3.67 20.23 2.44
C GLU A 229 2.44 20.60 1.60
N LEU A 230 1.36 19.88 1.79
CA LEU A 230 0.06 20.12 1.19
C LEU A 230 -1.00 19.96 2.27
N SER A 231 -1.96 20.90 2.29
CA SER A 231 -3.11 20.80 3.17
C SER A 231 -4.40 21.00 2.40
N GLY A 232 -5.47 20.41 2.90
CA GLY A 232 -6.79 20.55 2.34
C GLY A 232 -7.86 20.17 3.33
N SER A 233 -9.08 20.62 3.09
CA SER A 233 -10.24 20.28 3.90
C SER A 233 -11.46 20.02 3.05
N TYR A 234 -12.38 19.22 3.56
CA TYR A 234 -13.68 18.97 2.96
C TYR A 234 -14.73 18.66 4.02
N ASP A 235 -15.99 18.88 3.68
CA ASP A 235 -17.11 18.53 4.53
C ASP A 235 -18.14 17.66 3.80
N ASN A 236 -18.91 16.91 4.57
CA ASN A 236 -19.96 16.06 4.07
C ASN A 236 -21.20 16.10 4.94
N VAL A 237 -22.37 16.16 4.28
CA VAL A 237 -23.66 15.91 4.90
C VAL A 237 -24.16 14.56 4.44
N LEU A 238 -24.42 13.66 5.38
CA LEU A 238 -24.73 12.25 5.18
C LEU A 238 -26.12 11.95 5.78
N PRO A 239 -27.21 12.16 5.03
CA PRO A 239 -28.56 11.82 5.48
C PRO A 239 -28.80 10.31 5.40
N ASN A 240 -29.65 9.82 6.31
CA ASN A 240 -30.20 8.47 6.29
C ASN A 240 -31.69 8.47 6.60
N LEU A 241 -32.40 7.57 5.96
CA LEU A 241 -33.82 7.32 6.17
C LEU A 241 -34.07 5.81 6.12
N ASP A 242 -34.66 5.27 7.17
CA ASP A 242 -35.14 3.90 7.22
C ASP A 242 -36.64 3.90 7.56
N ILE A 243 -37.43 3.18 6.75
CA ILE A 243 -38.86 2.97 6.98
C ILE A 243 -39.08 1.47 7.04
N LYS A 244 -39.77 1.02 8.09
CA LYS A 244 -40.22 -0.35 8.28
C LYS A 244 -41.72 -0.37 8.46
N VAL A 245 -42.42 -1.19 7.69
CA VAL A 245 -43.85 -1.34 7.70
C VAL A 245 -44.23 -2.81 7.95
N GLY A 246 -44.96 -3.08 9.02
CA GLY A 246 -45.47 -4.41 9.35
C GLY A 246 -46.75 -4.71 8.58
N LEU A 247 -46.65 -5.29 7.39
CA LEU A 247 -47.81 -5.55 6.50
C LEU A 247 -48.75 -6.61 7.05
N THR A 248 -48.19 -7.64 7.69
CA THR A 248 -48.94 -8.70 8.40
C THR A 248 -48.07 -9.19 9.56
N GLU A 249 -48.62 -10.07 10.42
CA GLU A 249 -47.85 -10.69 11.52
C GLU A 249 -46.56 -11.37 11.07
N ASN A 250 -46.50 -11.82 9.82
CA ASN A 250 -45.37 -12.58 9.26
C ASN A 250 -44.65 -11.86 8.10
N MET A 251 -45.06 -10.63 7.73
CA MET A 251 -44.51 -9.91 6.59
C MET A 251 -44.22 -8.47 6.91
N VAL A 252 -42.95 -8.07 6.65
CA VAL A 252 -42.45 -6.72 6.86
C VAL A 252 -41.87 -6.18 5.56
N ALA A 253 -42.25 -4.98 5.16
CA ALA A 253 -41.60 -4.22 4.12
C ALA A 253 -40.61 -3.24 4.73
N ARG A 254 -39.45 -3.07 4.08
CA ARG A 254 -38.44 -2.11 4.48
C ARG A 254 -37.97 -1.28 3.30
N PHE A 255 -37.78 0.00 3.53
CA PHE A 255 -37.17 0.93 2.61
C PHE A 255 -36.04 1.67 3.33
N SER A 256 -34.85 1.68 2.75
CA SER A 256 -33.69 2.40 3.31
C SER A 256 -33.05 3.27 2.23
N TYR A 257 -32.73 4.49 2.60
CA TYR A 257 -31.96 5.43 1.80
C TYR A 257 -30.84 6.00 2.66
N SER A 258 -29.62 6.00 2.14
CA SER A 258 -28.49 6.67 2.81
C SER A 258 -27.51 7.23 1.79
N LYS A 259 -26.92 8.37 2.12
CA LYS A 259 -25.71 8.87 1.45
C LYS A 259 -24.51 8.45 2.30
N THR A 260 -23.56 7.77 1.68
CA THR A 260 -22.30 7.35 2.30
C THR A 260 -21.13 7.94 1.55
N MET A 261 -19.98 8.05 2.19
CA MET A 261 -18.75 8.41 1.54
C MET A 261 -17.70 7.32 1.74
N THR A 262 -16.77 7.22 0.81
CA THR A 262 -15.56 6.41 0.93
C THR A 262 -14.37 7.33 0.86
N ARG A 263 -13.44 7.17 1.79
CA ARG A 263 -12.21 7.94 1.79
C ARG A 263 -11.26 7.43 0.71
N PRO A 264 -10.48 8.32 0.08
CA PRO A 264 -9.41 7.91 -0.80
C PRO A 264 -8.34 7.16 -0.01
N ASN A 265 -7.54 6.37 -0.70
CA ASN A 265 -6.37 5.75 -0.08
C ASN A 265 -5.34 6.82 0.30
N TYR A 266 -4.60 6.61 1.38
CA TYR A 266 -3.53 7.54 1.77
C TYR A 266 -2.49 7.74 0.67
N ARG A 267 -2.27 6.75 -0.18
CA ARG A 267 -1.40 6.88 -1.34
C ARG A 267 -1.88 7.96 -2.33
N ASP A 268 -3.17 8.16 -2.44
CA ASP A 268 -3.78 9.08 -3.42
C ASP A 268 -3.83 10.53 -2.90
N ILE A 269 -3.75 10.70 -1.57
CA ILE A 269 -3.77 12.02 -0.90
C ILE A 269 -2.39 12.44 -0.39
N GLN A 270 -1.38 11.61 -0.55
CA GLN A 270 -0.01 11.93 -0.16
C GLN A 270 0.61 12.90 -1.16
N GLY A 271 1.20 13.97 -0.65
CA GLY A 271 1.97 14.93 -1.45
C GLY A 271 3.22 14.31 -2.06
N GLY A 272 3.80 14.99 -3.00
CA GLY A 272 5.04 14.63 -3.67
C GLY A 272 4.93 14.80 -5.18
N GLN A 273 6.04 15.17 -5.79
CA GLN A 273 6.16 15.30 -7.25
C GLN A 273 7.33 14.47 -7.73
N THR A 274 7.13 13.76 -8.82
CA THR A 274 8.20 13.08 -9.55
C THR A 274 8.20 13.54 -10.99
N ILE A 275 9.36 13.69 -11.57
CA ILE A 275 9.49 13.90 -13.02
C ILE A 275 9.72 12.53 -13.65
N ASP A 276 8.78 12.10 -14.46
CA ASP A 276 8.93 10.90 -15.27
C ASP A 276 9.98 11.14 -16.38
N GLN A 277 10.37 10.08 -17.08
CA GLN A 277 11.33 10.16 -18.18
C GLN A 277 10.89 11.21 -19.21
N LEU A 278 11.80 12.13 -19.50
CA LEU A 278 11.57 13.21 -20.46
C LEU A 278 11.99 12.77 -21.86
N LEU A 279 11.03 12.53 -22.74
CA LEU A 279 11.28 12.20 -24.13
C LEU A 279 11.04 13.43 -25.02
N ARG A 280 12.02 13.79 -25.82
CA ARG A 280 11.95 14.97 -26.70
C ARG A 280 10.93 14.84 -27.83
N ILE A 281 10.79 13.65 -28.40
CA ILE A 281 9.91 13.41 -29.57
C ILE A 281 8.45 13.38 -29.16
N ASP A 282 8.13 12.80 -28.03
CA ASP A 282 6.74 12.58 -27.62
C ASP A 282 6.17 13.75 -26.82
N GLY A 283 6.97 14.77 -26.54
CA GLY A 283 6.56 15.91 -25.73
C GLY A 283 6.07 15.51 -24.33
N GLY A 284 6.34 14.29 -23.94
CA GLY A 284 5.93 13.74 -22.68
C GLY A 284 6.70 14.41 -21.53
N THR A 285 6.08 15.36 -20.88
CA THR A 285 6.53 15.87 -19.60
C THR A 285 5.60 15.29 -18.54
N GLY A 286 5.96 14.15 -18.00
CA GLY A 286 5.23 13.63 -16.87
C GLY A 286 5.70 14.30 -15.59
N SER A 287 5.05 15.35 -15.13
CA SER A 287 5.04 15.65 -13.70
C SER A 287 3.74 15.08 -13.14
N ARG A 288 3.81 14.13 -12.25
CA ARG A 288 2.67 13.75 -11.44
C ARG A 288 2.79 14.49 -10.11
N GLY A 289 1.91 15.48 -9.93
CA GLY A 289 1.52 15.92 -8.60
C GLY A 289 0.28 15.12 -8.21
N ASN A 290 0.27 14.52 -7.05
CA ASN A 290 -0.94 14.03 -6.42
C ASN A 290 -1.58 15.12 -5.62
#